data_77669eb073dcb1bbbc13ea2ff61ad395
#
_entry.id   77669eb073dcb1bbbc13ea2ff61ad395
#
_cell.length_a   1.000
_cell.length_b   1.000
_cell.length_c   1.000
_cell.angle_alpha   90.00
_cell.angle_beta   90.00
_cell.angle_gamma   90.00
#
_symmetry.space_group_name_H-M   'P 1'
#
loop_
_entity.id
_entity.type
_entity.pdbx_description
1 polymer ?
#
loop_
_entity_poly.entity_id
_entity_poly.type
_entity_poly.pdbx_seq_one_letter_code
_entity_poly.pdbx_strand_id
1 'polypeptide(L)'
;VRPDTTVIDSCGTGGDGSNTINISTTAALVAASMGLAVAKHGNRSVSSRSGSADVLEALKLRVNLDPSDASAQLADNGFCSLFPPHYHPGIKHAMPVRQTLKTRTLFNLIGPLVNPARPDAQLLGVYSEEWVRPMAETLQRLGVKRAMVVHGSGLDELALHGPTQVIELRDGELNEYQVTPDDFGVPSAPLDELKGGDADFNARILEDILAGGGSPA
;
A
#
# COMPACT_ATOMS: atom_id res chain seq x y z
N VAL A 1 7.98 -19.95 5.43
CA VAL A 1 8.21 -19.74 6.87
C VAL A 1 8.28 -18.23 7.10
N ARG A 2 7.46 -17.71 8.01
CA ARG A 2 7.49 -16.28 8.38
C ARG A 2 8.76 -16.01 9.21
N PRO A 3 9.48 -14.89 8.97
CA PRO A 3 10.62 -14.53 9.83
C PRO A 3 10.15 -14.26 11.27
N ASP A 4 11.01 -14.52 12.23
CA ASP A 4 10.79 -14.25 13.66
C ASP A 4 11.03 -12.76 13.98
N THR A 5 10.36 -11.90 13.22
CA THR A 5 10.42 -10.44 13.33
C THR A 5 9.05 -9.85 13.01
N THR A 6 8.84 -8.59 13.40
CA THR A 6 7.62 -7.85 13.03
C THR A 6 7.54 -7.67 11.53
N VAL A 7 6.49 -8.22 10.92
CA VAL A 7 6.22 -8.05 9.49
C VAL A 7 5.18 -6.97 9.31
N ILE A 8 5.46 -6.05 8.40
CA ILE A 8 4.55 -4.94 8.07
C ILE A 8 4.04 -5.03 6.63
N ASP A 9 2.91 -4.38 6.36
CA ASP A 9 2.40 -4.10 5.02
C ASP A 9 2.03 -2.62 4.89
N SER A 10 2.28 -2.04 3.74
CA SER A 10 1.78 -0.72 3.37
C SER A 10 1.05 -0.83 2.04
N CYS A 11 -0.24 -0.58 2.07
CA CYS A 11 -1.08 -0.72 0.89
C CYS A 11 -2.25 0.27 0.93
N GLY A 12 -2.82 0.54 -0.22
CA GLY A 12 -4.06 1.29 -0.36
C GLY A 12 -5.12 0.46 -1.08
N THR A 13 -6.35 0.91 -0.98
CA THR A 13 -7.47 0.34 -1.74
C THR A 13 -7.33 0.62 -3.24
N GLY A 14 -6.54 1.65 -3.58
CA GLY A 14 -6.54 2.22 -4.91
C GLY A 14 -7.86 2.92 -5.25
N GLY A 15 -7.95 3.46 -6.45
CA GLY A 15 -9.21 4.00 -6.96
C GLY A 15 -9.57 5.40 -6.48
N ASP A 16 -8.64 6.15 -5.91
CA ASP A 16 -8.78 7.57 -5.55
C ASP A 16 -8.81 8.47 -6.80
N GLY A 17 -8.25 8.00 -7.92
CA GLY A 17 -8.22 8.75 -9.18
C GLY A 17 -7.12 9.79 -9.28
N SER A 18 -6.21 9.88 -8.31
CA SER A 18 -5.16 10.91 -8.23
C SER A 18 -4.06 10.74 -9.26
N ASN A 19 -3.81 9.49 -9.72
CA ASN A 19 -2.72 9.15 -10.63
C ASN A 19 -1.33 9.60 -10.11
N THR A 20 -1.09 9.44 -8.83
CA THR A 20 0.20 9.72 -8.21
C THR A 20 1.25 8.67 -8.60
N ILE A 21 2.51 8.95 -8.28
CA ILE A 21 3.57 7.93 -8.21
C ILE A 21 3.15 6.78 -7.28
N ASN A 22 3.86 5.67 -7.31
CA ASN A 22 3.55 4.52 -6.44
C ASN A 22 4.04 4.75 -4.99
N ILE A 23 3.40 5.68 -4.27
CA ILE A 23 3.79 6.16 -2.93
C ILE A 23 3.99 4.99 -1.97
N SER A 24 2.97 4.15 -1.78
CA SER A 24 3.04 3.02 -0.83
C SER A 24 4.11 1.99 -1.20
N THR A 25 4.43 1.83 -2.50
CA THR A 25 5.50 0.92 -2.95
C THR A 25 6.87 1.51 -2.65
N THR A 26 7.05 2.80 -2.91
CA THR A 26 8.28 3.53 -2.58
C THR A 26 8.54 3.48 -1.07
N ALA A 27 7.54 3.85 -0.27
CA ALA A 27 7.62 3.80 1.19
C ALA A 27 7.94 2.39 1.72
N ALA A 28 7.38 1.34 1.11
CA ALA A 28 7.67 -0.05 1.46
C ALA A 28 9.15 -0.42 1.25
N LEU A 29 9.74 0.00 0.14
CA LEU A 29 11.17 -0.26 -0.16
C LEU A 29 12.09 0.56 0.75
N VAL A 30 11.73 1.83 1.04
CA VAL A 30 12.46 2.66 2.00
C VAL A 30 12.40 2.01 3.39
N ALA A 31 11.22 1.59 3.85
CA ALA A 31 11.06 0.92 5.14
C ALA A 31 11.89 -0.37 5.25
N ALA A 32 11.95 -1.16 4.16
CA ALA A 32 12.79 -2.36 4.10
C ALA A 32 14.27 -2.02 4.18
N SER A 33 14.73 -0.95 3.52
CA SER A 33 16.11 -0.48 3.59
C SER A 33 16.52 -0.02 4.99
N MET A 34 15.53 0.39 5.81
CA MET A 34 15.72 0.74 7.23
C MET A 34 15.70 -0.48 8.17
N GLY A 35 15.60 -1.69 7.64
CA GLY A 35 15.65 -2.94 8.41
C GLY A 35 14.30 -3.49 8.85
N LEU A 36 13.18 -2.96 8.33
CA LEU A 36 11.86 -3.54 8.58
C LEU A 36 11.59 -4.70 7.61
N ALA A 37 10.87 -5.71 8.08
CA ALA A 37 10.40 -6.79 7.22
C ALA A 37 9.06 -6.41 6.58
N VAL A 38 9.06 -6.13 5.28
CA VAL A 38 7.89 -5.66 4.53
C VAL A 38 7.38 -6.74 3.59
N ALA A 39 6.18 -7.26 3.85
CA ALA A 39 5.48 -8.19 2.97
C ALA A 39 4.35 -7.45 2.23
N LYS A 40 4.70 -6.79 1.13
CA LYS A 40 3.77 -5.92 0.42
C LYS A 40 2.75 -6.71 -0.40
N HIS A 41 1.47 -6.57 -0.03
CA HIS A 41 0.36 -7.11 -0.81
C HIS A 41 -0.12 -6.06 -1.82
N GLY A 42 0.21 -6.26 -3.09
CA GLY A 42 -0.03 -5.26 -4.12
C GLY A 42 -0.38 -5.87 -5.48
N ASN A 43 -1.17 -5.14 -6.27
CA ASN A 43 -1.70 -5.63 -7.54
C ASN A 43 -1.25 -4.75 -8.71
N ARG A 44 -1.60 -5.20 -9.91
CA ARG A 44 -1.56 -4.37 -11.11
C ARG A 44 -2.65 -3.30 -11.04
N SER A 45 -2.42 -2.23 -11.76
CA SER A 45 -3.44 -1.17 -11.88
C SER A 45 -4.71 -1.67 -12.57
N VAL A 46 -5.86 -1.20 -12.08
CA VAL A 46 -7.16 -1.35 -12.74
C VAL A 46 -7.69 0.00 -13.25
N SER A 47 -7.36 1.09 -12.56
CA SER A 47 -7.86 2.44 -12.84
C SER A 47 -6.76 3.49 -13.01
N SER A 48 -5.60 3.29 -12.42
CA SER A 48 -4.43 4.18 -12.57
C SER A 48 -3.52 3.71 -13.71
N ARG A 49 -2.45 4.47 -14.00
CA ARG A 49 -1.49 4.15 -15.07
C ARG A 49 -0.49 3.07 -14.67
N SER A 50 -0.24 2.88 -13.38
CA SER A 50 0.73 1.91 -12.86
C SER A 50 0.31 1.46 -11.47
N GLY A 51 0.18 0.15 -11.27
CA GLY A 51 0.02 -0.47 -9.97
C GLY A 51 1.36 -0.88 -9.35
N SER A 52 1.34 -1.35 -8.10
CA SER A 52 2.55 -1.78 -7.40
C SER A 52 3.29 -2.92 -8.10
N ALA A 53 2.56 -3.90 -8.65
CA ALA A 53 3.18 -4.99 -9.38
C ALA A 53 3.81 -4.50 -10.70
N ASP A 54 3.20 -3.52 -11.37
CA ASP A 54 3.70 -3.00 -12.64
C ASP A 54 5.04 -2.27 -12.43
N VAL A 55 5.14 -1.40 -11.42
CA VAL A 55 6.38 -0.67 -11.11
C VAL A 55 7.48 -1.60 -10.61
N LEU A 56 7.15 -2.61 -9.80
CA LEU A 56 8.13 -3.60 -9.34
C LEU A 56 8.70 -4.42 -10.50
N GLU A 57 7.89 -4.80 -11.48
CA GLU A 57 8.36 -5.48 -12.69
C GLU A 57 9.24 -4.56 -13.57
N ALA A 58 8.90 -3.27 -13.69
CA ALA A 58 9.74 -2.29 -14.38
C ALA A 58 11.12 -2.14 -13.70
N LEU A 59 11.18 -2.26 -12.37
CA LEU A 59 12.40 -2.35 -11.58
C LEU A 59 13.09 -3.73 -11.66
N LYS A 60 12.57 -4.65 -12.50
CA LYS A 60 13.08 -6.02 -12.68
C LYS A 60 12.99 -6.90 -11.43
N LEU A 61 12.12 -6.55 -10.50
CA LEU A 61 11.83 -7.39 -9.34
C LEU A 61 10.78 -8.44 -9.71
N ARG A 62 10.96 -9.67 -9.19
CA ARG A 62 9.97 -10.74 -9.40
C ARG A 62 8.76 -10.51 -8.51
N VAL A 63 7.56 -10.43 -9.10
CA VAL A 63 6.30 -10.26 -8.37
C VAL A 63 5.52 -11.58 -8.23
N ASN A 64 5.72 -12.54 -9.14
CA ASN A 64 5.09 -13.87 -9.11
C ASN A 64 6.00 -14.83 -8.32
N LEU A 65 5.96 -14.71 -6.99
CA LEU A 65 6.76 -15.54 -6.09
C LEU A 65 5.89 -16.66 -5.49
N ASP A 66 6.40 -17.87 -5.51
CA ASP A 66 5.82 -18.95 -4.70
C ASP A 66 6.00 -18.63 -3.20
N PRO A 67 5.17 -19.18 -2.29
CA PRO A 67 5.27 -18.89 -0.86
C PRO A 67 6.65 -19.16 -0.25
N SER A 68 7.40 -20.15 -0.74
CA SER A 68 8.77 -20.43 -0.32
C SER A 68 9.74 -19.34 -0.73
N ASP A 69 9.66 -18.90 -2.00
CA ASP A 69 10.51 -17.84 -2.56
C ASP A 69 10.23 -16.50 -1.89
N ALA A 70 8.93 -16.18 -1.67
CA ALA A 70 8.54 -14.96 -0.95
C ALA A 70 9.08 -14.94 0.48
N SER A 71 9.03 -16.08 1.18
CA SER A 71 9.59 -16.21 2.54
C SER A 71 11.11 -16.06 2.56
N ALA A 72 11.81 -16.64 1.60
CA ALA A 72 13.27 -16.50 1.47
C ALA A 72 13.63 -15.04 1.14
N GLN A 73 12.95 -14.43 0.17
CA GLN A 73 13.21 -13.04 -0.21
C GLN A 73 12.95 -12.08 0.95
N LEU A 74 11.90 -12.29 1.74
CA LEU A 74 11.62 -11.48 2.92
C LEU A 74 12.70 -11.64 3.99
N ALA A 75 13.21 -12.85 4.20
CA ALA A 75 14.26 -13.13 5.17
C ALA A 75 15.62 -12.53 4.75
N ASP A 76 15.96 -12.62 3.45
CA ASP A 76 17.26 -12.22 2.93
C ASP A 76 17.37 -10.70 2.69
N ASN A 77 16.27 -10.08 2.24
CA ASN A 77 16.27 -8.70 1.76
C ASN A 77 15.34 -7.76 2.55
N GLY A 78 14.59 -8.25 3.53
CA GLY A 78 13.62 -7.46 4.28
C GLY A 78 12.37 -7.08 3.48
N PHE A 79 12.26 -7.48 2.20
CA PHE A 79 11.11 -7.14 1.34
C PHE A 79 10.66 -8.32 0.50
N CYS A 80 9.37 -8.54 0.38
CA CYS A 80 8.79 -9.38 -0.67
C CYS A 80 7.48 -8.79 -1.21
N SER A 81 7.20 -9.06 -2.49
CA SER A 81 5.94 -8.73 -3.13
C SER A 81 5.03 -9.95 -3.15
N LEU A 82 3.79 -9.77 -2.71
CA LEU A 82 2.75 -10.81 -2.70
C LEU A 82 1.67 -10.43 -3.69
N PHE A 83 1.70 -11.03 -4.87
CA PHE A 83 0.81 -10.70 -5.98
C PHE A 83 -0.54 -11.42 -5.83
N PRO A 84 -1.69 -10.70 -5.59
CA PRO A 84 -2.97 -11.30 -5.23
C PRO A 84 -3.48 -12.41 -6.15
N PRO A 85 -3.38 -12.31 -7.50
CA PRO A 85 -3.83 -13.40 -8.38
C PRO A 85 -3.13 -14.73 -8.15
N HIS A 86 -1.90 -14.72 -7.65
CA HIS A 86 -1.13 -15.93 -7.35
C HIS A 86 -1.58 -16.56 -6.03
N TYR A 87 -1.88 -15.74 -5.02
CA TYR A 87 -2.24 -16.20 -3.68
C TYR A 87 -3.75 -16.41 -3.48
N HIS A 88 -4.59 -15.79 -4.31
CA HIS A 88 -6.05 -15.83 -4.20
C HIS A 88 -6.70 -16.29 -5.51
N PRO A 89 -6.51 -17.55 -5.92
CA PRO A 89 -7.00 -18.03 -7.23
C PRO A 89 -8.52 -17.92 -7.39
N GLY A 90 -9.28 -17.88 -6.29
CA GLY A 90 -10.73 -17.68 -6.32
C GLY A 90 -11.16 -16.30 -6.82
N ILE A 91 -10.34 -15.27 -6.64
CA ILE A 91 -10.65 -13.90 -7.08
C ILE A 91 -10.77 -13.80 -8.61
N LYS A 92 -10.07 -14.64 -9.36
CA LYS A 92 -10.14 -14.66 -10.83
C LYS A 92 -11.56 -14.87 -11.36
N HIS A 93 -12.40 -15.60 -10.60
CA HIS A 93 -13.80 -15.83 -10.99
C HIS A 93 -14.69 -14.58 -10.89
N ALA A 94 -14.32 -13.61 -10.06
CA ALA A 94 -15.01 -12.35 -9.94
C ALA A 94 -14.55 -11.30 -10.99
N MET A 95 -13.39 -11.51 -11.61
CA MET A 95 -12.81 -10.52 -12.54
C MET A 95 -13.70 -10.19 -13.74
N PRO A 96 -14.33 -11.15 -14.46
CA PRO A 96 -15.20 -10.82 -15.58
C PRO A 96 -16.39 -9.95 -15.17
N VAL A 97 -16.99 -10.23 -13.99
CA VAL A 97 -18.10 -9.44 -13.46
C VAL A 97 -17.63 -8.01 -13.13
N ARG A 98 -16.48 -7.86 -12.49
CA ARG A 98 -15.90 -6.55 -12.17
C ARG A 98 -15.62 -5.72 -13.42
N GLN A 99 -15.06 -6.33 -14.46
CA GLN A 99 -14.79 -5.67 -15.74
C GLN A 99 -16.07 -5.21 -16.45
N THR A 100 -17.17 -5.97 -16.32
CA THR A 100 -18.47 -5.63 -16.90
C THR A 100 -19.14 -4.50 -16.13
N LEU A 101 -19.12 -4.55 -14.79
CA LEU A 101 -19.78 -3.56 -13.94
C LEU A 101 -19.12 -2.18 -14.00
N LYS A 102 -17.80 -2.12 -14.20
CA LYS A 102 -17.01 -0.88 -14.26
C LYS A 102 -17.29 0.10 -13.09
N THR A 103 -17.67 -0.42 -11.95
CA THR A 103 -17.97 0.34 -10.74
C THR A 103 -17.16 -0.22 -9.55
N ARG A 104 -17.05 0.57 -8.50
CA ARG A 104 -16.46 0.11 -7.24
C ARG A 104 -17.33 -0.98 -6.63
N THR A 105 -16.69 -2.01 -6.11
CA THR A 105 -17.32 -3.16 -5.47
C THR A 105 -16.57 -3.46 -4.17
N LEU A 106 -17.11 -4.38 -3.37
CA LEU A 106 -16.43 -4.88 -2.16
C LEU A 106 -14.99 -5.36 -2.45
N PHE A 107 -14.72 -5.87 -3.64
CA PHE A 107 -13.37 -6.30 -4.03
C PHE A 107 -12.33 -5.17 -4.07
N ASN A 108 -12.75 -3.91 -4.09
CA ASN A 108 -11.83 -2.79 -3.97
C ASN A 108 -11.35 -2.59 -2.52
N LEU A 109 -12.13 -3.06 -1.53
CA LEU A 109 -11.82 -2.94 -0.10
C LEU A 109 -11.17 -4.19 0.48
N ILE A 110 -11.48 -5.38 -0.08
CA ILE A 110 -10.98 -6.66 0.47
C ILE A 110 -9.47 -6.83 0.28
N GLY A 111 -8.90 -6.30 -0.82
CA GLY A 111 -7.47 -6.51 -1.16
C GLY A 111 -6.53 -6.31 0.03
N PRO A 112 -6.56 -5.15 0.70
CA PRO A 112 -5.72 -4.88 1.87
C PRO A 112 -5.96 -5.79 3.08
N LEU A 113 -7.12 -6.41 3.18
CA LEU A 113 -7.53 -7.22 4.33
C LEU A 113 -7.09 -8.70 4.24
N VAL A 114 -6.62 -9.14 3.08
CA VAL A 114 -6.34 -10.56 2.78
C VAL A 114 -4.87 -10.83 2.47
N ASN A 115 -3.96 -10.01 2.99
CA ASN A 115 -2.52 -10.25 2.83
C ASN A 115 -2.14 -11.63 3.38
N PRO A 116 -1.61 -12.55 2.54
CA PRO A 116 -1.31 -13.92 2.96
C PRO A 116 -0.19 -14.02 4.01
N ALA A 117 0.66 -12.98 4.12
CA ALA A 117 1.69 -12.91 5.17
C ALA A 117 1.12 -12.63 6.56
N ARG A 118 -0.15 -12.17 6.66
CA ARG A 118 -0.78 -11.75 7.93
C ARG A 118 0.13 -10.81 8.72
N PRO A 119 0.38 -9.59 8.21
CA PRO A 119 1.30 -8.65 8.84
C PRO A 119 0.91 -8.33 10.28
N ASP A 120 1.91 -8.04 11.13
CA ASP A 120 1.67 -7.61 12.52
C ASP A 120 1.22 -6.16 12.59
N ALA A 121 1.68 -5.35 11.64
CA ALA A 121 1.29 -3.95 11.53
C ALA A 121 0.99 -3.59 10.07
N GLN A 122 0.04 -2.67 9.87
CA GLN A 122 -0.41 -2.29 8.54
C GLN A 122 -0.69 -0.78 8.47
N LEU A 123 -0.14 -0.13 7.42
CA LEU A 123 -0.61 1.17 6.97
C LEU A 123 -1.56 0.94 5.79
N LEU A 124 -2.83 1.32 5.95
CA LEU A 124 -3.87 1.07 4.97
C LEU A 124 -4.54 2.38 4.55
N GLY A 125 -4.32 2.78 3.30
CA GLY A 125 -5.00 3.91 2.70
C GLY A 125 -6.37 3.53 2.10
N VAL A 126 -7.35 4.40 2.25
CA VAL A 126 -8.69 4.23 1.67
C VAL A 126 -9.09 5.40 0.79
N TYR A 127 -9.73 5.11 -0.34
CA TYR A 127 -10.09 6.11 -1.36
C TYR A 127 -11.17 7.11 -0.91
N SER A 128 -11.82 6.90 0.21
CA SER A 128 -12.87 7.77 0.74
C SER A 128 -12.88 7.71 2.26
N GLU A 129 -13.09 8.85 2.91
CA GLU A 129 -13.12 9.01 4.36
C GLU A 129 -14.12 8.08 5.06
N GLU A 130 -15.27 7.82 4.43
CA GLU A 130 -16.31 6.92 4.96
C GLU A 130 -15.81 5.50 5.25
N TRP A 131 -14.71 5.07 4.60
CA TRP A 131 -14.12 3.73 4.78
C TRP A 131 -13.03 3.66 5.85
N VAL A 132 -12.58 4.78 6.38
CA VAL A 132 -11.51 4.79 7.42
C VAL A 132 -11.94 3.96 8.63
N ARG A 133 -13.10 4.25 9.20
CA ARG A 133 -13.60 3.55 10.40
C ARG A 133 -14.00 2.10 10.10
N PRO A 134 -14.81 1.78 9.07
CA PRO A 134 -15.16 0.37 8.78
C PRO A 134 -13.95 -0.52 8.52
N MET A 135 -12.90 0.01 7.87
CA MET A 135 -11.69 -0.77 7.62
C MET A 135 -10.86 -0.98 8.89
N ALA A 136 -10.74 0.04 9.75
CA ALA A 136 -10.06 -0.09 11.05
C ALA A 136 -10.75 -1.11 11.96
N GLU A 137 -12.07 -1.07 12.07
CA GLU A 137 -12.86 -2.07 12.82
C GLU A 137 -12.72 -3.47 12.23
N THR A 138 -12.61 -3.58 10.91
CA THR A 138 -12.41 -4.87 10.25
C THR A 138 -11.03 -5.45 10.58
N LEU A 139 -9.97 -4.63 10.52
CA LEU A 139 -8.62 -5.05 10.91
C LEU A 139 -8.56 -5.47 12.39
N GLN A 140 -9.24 -4.74 13.27
CA GLN A 140 -9.36 -5.09 14.68
C GLN A 140 -10.00 -6.48 14.86
N ARG A 141 -11.13 -6.75 14.17
CA ARG A 141 -11.82 -8.05 14.20
C ARG A 141 -11.00 -9.18 13.58
N LEU A 142 -10.16 -8.88 12.60
CA LEU A 142 -9.22 -9.84 12.00
C LEU A 142 -8.00 -10.13 12.90
N GLY A 143 -7.87 -9.43 14.03
CA GLY A 143 -6.80 -9.65 15.01
C GLY A 143 -5.46 -9.04 14.60
N VAL A 144 -5.46 -8.03 13.73
CA VAL A 144 -4.25 -7.25 13.44
C VAL A 144 -3.86 -6.50 14.71
N LYS A 145 -2.56 -6.53 15.06
CA LYS A 145 -2.08 -5.96 16.32
C LYS A 145 -1.98 -4.44 16.28
N ARG A 146 -1.51 -3.91 15.14
CA ARG A 146 -1.35 -2.48 14.91
C ARG A 146 -1.76 -2.13 13.49
N ALA A 147 -2.48 -1.05 13.32
CA ALA A 147 -2.79 -0.51 12.01
C ALA A 147 -3.00 1.00 12.08
N MET A 148 -2.70 1.68 11.00
CA MET A 148 -3.19 3.01 10.71
C MET A 148 -4.02 2.93 9.44
N VAL A 149 -5.30 3.25 9.54
CA VAL A 149 -6.17 3.41 8.38
C VAL A 149 -6.32 4.88 8.10
N VAL A 150 -6.00 5.29 6.88
CA VAL A 150 -5.83 6.71 6.52
C VAL A 150 -6.61 7.11 5.29
N HIS A 151 -7.03 8.37 5.26
CA HIS A 151 -7.53 9.06 4.07
C HIS A 151 -7.00 10.49 4.05
N GLY A 152 -6.14 10.81 3.11
CA GLY A 152 -5.40 12.07 3.05
C GLY A 152 -5.92 13.02 1.99
N SER A 153 -6.89 13.90 2.32
CA SER A 153 -7.35 14.98 1.41
C SER A 153 -7.64 14.51 -0.02
N GLY A 154 -8.35 13.38 -0.14
CA GLY A 154 -8.74 12.77 -1.42
C GLY A 154 -7.83 11.64 -1.90
N LEU A 155 -6.75 11.33 -1.18
CA LEU A 155 -5.84 10.21 -1.48
C LEU A 155 -6.09 9.01 -0.56
N ASP A 156 -5.80 7.82 -1.05
CA ASP A 156 -5.63 6.62 -0.23
C ASP A 156 -4.20 6.47 0.32
N GLU A 157 -3.63 7.62 0.74
CA GLU A 157 -2.28 7.76 1.31
C GLU A 157 -2.27 8.85 2.41
N LEU A 158 -1.15 9.02 3.09
CA LEU A 158 -0.88 10.22 3.88
C LEU A 158 -0.62 11.40 2.93
N ALA A 159 -1.34 12.49 3.08
CA ALA A 159 -1.28 13.62 2.15
C ALA A 159 -0.18 14.62 2.50
N LEU A 160 0.55 15.10 1.49
CA LEU A 160 1.45 16.25 1.62
C LEU A 160 0.74 17.60 1.35
N HIS A 161 -0.43 17.58 0.71
CA HIS A 161 -1.15 18.81 0.30
C HIS A 161 -2.29 19.19 1.25
N GLY A 162 -2.47 18.45 2.34
CA GLY A 162 -3.55 18.72 3.29
C GLY A 162 -3.58 17.73 4.45
N PRO A 163 -4.59 17.85 5.30
CA PRO A 163 -4.75 16.97 6.45
C PRO A 163 -5.11 15.54 6.03
N THR A 164 -4.74 14.59 6.86
CA THR A 164 -5.07 13.17 6.73
C THR A 164 -5.87 12.73 7.93
N GLN A 165 -7.05 12.17 7.68
CA GLN A 165 -7.84 11.47 8.70
C GLN A 165 -7.19 10.14 9.01
N VAL A 166 -7.03 9.82 10.30
CA VAL A 166 -6.40 8.59 10.78
C VAL A 166 -7.29 7.90 11.79
N ILE A 167 -7.43 6.59 11.67
CA ILE A 167 -7.85 5.74 12.78
C ILE A 167 -6.72 4.74 13.04
N GLU A 168 -6.08 4.88 14.20
CA GLU A 168 -5.04 3.99 14.67
C GLU A 168 -5.63 2.86 15.50
N LEU A 169 -5.33 1.63 15.09
CA LEU A 169 -5.53 0.44 15.90
C LEU A 169 -4.24 0.16 16.67
N ARG A 170 -4.32 0.20 17.99
CA ARG A 170 -3.20 -0.11 18.88
C ARG A 170 -3.70 -0.80 20.14
N ASP A 171 -3.10 -1.95 20.46
CA ASP A 171 -3.42 -2.73 21.67
C ASP A 171 -4.92 -3.06 21.79
N GLY A 172 -5.59 -3.26 20.65
CA GLY A 172 -7.01 -3.58 20.57
C GLY A 172 -7.95 -2.37 20.64
N GLU A 173 -7.43 -1.16 20.79
CA GLU A 173 -8.19 0.08 20.82
C GLU A 173 -8.10 0.86 19.52
N LEU A 174 -9.16 1.59 19.18
CA LEU A 174 -9.23 2.46 18.01
C LEU A 174 -9.20 3.91 18.45
N ASN A 175 -8.16 4.65 18.03
CA ASN A 175 -7.99 6.07 18.29
C ASN A 175 -8.13 6.85 16.99
N GLU A 176 -9.00 7.83 16.97
CA GLU A 176 -9.25 8.69 15.81
C GLU A 176 -8.61 10.05 16.02
N TYR A 177 -7.85 10.49 15.02
CA TYR A 177 -7.21 11.80 15.00
C TYR A 177 -6.92 12.24 13.56
N GLN A 178 -6.39 13.44 13.43
CA GLN A 178 -5.96 13.98 12.16
C GLN A 178 -4.47 14.34 12.24
N VAL A 179 -3.75 14.15 11.15
CA VAL A 179 -2.35 14.56 11.01
C VAL A 179 -2.17 15.44 9.78
N THR A 180 -1.12 16.22 9.80
CA THR A 180 -0.68 17.11 8.72
C THR A 180 0.79 16.83 8.40
N PRO A 181 1.34 17.29 7.28
CA PRO A 181 2.78 17.17 7.00
C PRO A 181 3.68 17.72 8.11
N ASP A 182 3.26 18.78 8.77
CA ASP A 182 4.02 19.40 9.87
C ASP A 182 4.23 18.44 11.06
N ASP A 183 3.28 17.53 11.32
CA ASP A 183 3.39 16.53 12.40
C ASP A 183 4.53 15.52 12.12
N PHE A 184 4.96 15.41 10.89
CA PHE A 184 6.09 14.58 10.45
C PHE A 184 7.36 15.39 10.16
N GLY A 185 7.31 16.72 10.36
CA GLY A 185 8.44 17.61 10.09
C GLY A 185 8.79 17.72 8.58
N VAL A 186 7.82 17.49 7.71
CA VAL A 186 7.99 17.61 6.25
C VAL A 186 7.19 18.82 5.74
N PRO A 187 7.69 19.53 4.72
CA PRO A 187 6.96 20.65 4.13
C PRO A 187 5.71 20.17 3.41
N SER A 188 4.66 20.98 3.41
CA SER A 188 3.50 20.76 2.55
C SER A 188 3.92 20.95 1.08
N ALA A 189 3.41 20.08 0.21
CA ALA A 189 3.66 20.14 -1.22
C ALA A 189 2.36 19.96 -2.02
N PRO A 190 2.19 20.63 -3.16
CA PRO A 190 0.99 20.49 -3.97
C PRO A 190 0.90 19.08 -4.57
N LEU A 191 -0.33 18.56 -4.73
CA LEU A 191 -0.59 17.23 -5.28
C LEU A 191 0.03 17.04 -6.68
N ASP A 192 0.16 18.11 -7.45
CA ASP A 192 0.75 18.06 -8.79
C ASP A 192 2.22 17.62 -8.80
N GLU A 193 2.95 17.81 -7.72
CA GLU A 193 4.33 17.33 -7.57
C GLU A 193 4.42 15.81 -7.39
N LEU A 194 3.32 15.18 -6.98
CA LEU A 194 3.23 13.73 -6.80
C LEU A 194 2.70 13.00 -8.05
N LYS A 195 2.50 13.70 -9.17
CA LYS A 195 1.97 13.07 -10.39
C LYS A 195 2.86 11.98 -10.92
N GLY A 196 2.26 10.81 -11.09
CA GLY A 196 2.87 9.64 -11.68
C GLY A 196 2.59 9.51 -13.19
N GLY A 197 3.18 8.48 -13.77
CA GLY A 197 3.03 8.10 -15.15
C GLY A 197 2.78 6.60 -15.33
N ASP A 198 3.32 6.06 -16.40
CA ASP A 198 3.38 4.61 -16.63
C ASP A 198 4.40 3.95 -15.68
N ALA A 199 4.50 2.63 -15.74
CA ALA A 199 5.35 1.87 -14.86
C ALA A 199 6.84 2.24 -14.98
N ASP A 200 7.32 2.48 -16.20
CA ASP A 200 8.73 2.82 -16.45
C ASP A 200 9.05 4.25 -15.93
N PHE A 201 8.10 5.18 -16.07
CA PHE A 201 8.24 6.52 -15.53
C PHE A 201 8.31 6.50 -14.01
N ASN A 202 7.38 5.79 -13.36
CA ASN A 202 7.33 5.67 -11.91
C ASN A 202 8.53 4.90 -11.35
N ALA A 203 9.04 3.88 -12.06
CA ALA A 203 10.24 3.15 -11.67
C ALA A 203 11.48 4.07 -11.61
N ARG A 204 11.67 4.95 -12.60
CA ARG A 204 12.76 5.92 -12.58
C ARG A 204 12.69 6.89 -11.40
N ILE A 205 11.49 7.39 -11.08
CA ILE A 205 11.30 8.26 -9.90
C ILE A 205 11.67 7.50 -8.63
N LEU A 206 11.23 6.25 -8.51
CA LEU A 206 11.50 5.40 -7.35
C LEU A 206 13.00 5.11 -7.21
N GLU A 207 13.70 4.79 -8.31
CA GLU A 207 15.16 4.63 -8.32
C GLU A 207 15.88 5.92 -7.88
N ASP A 208 15.42 7.09 -8.34
CA ASP A 208 15.99 8.38 -7.96
C ASP A 208 15.80 8.66 -6.46
N ILE A 209 14.60 8.42 -5.92
CA ILE A 209 14.32 8.55 -4.47
C ILE A 209 15.21 7.60 -3.66
N LEU A 210 15.35 6.34 -4.06
CA LEU A 210 16.21 5.38 -3.35
C LEU A 210 17.70 5.75 -3.44
N ALA A 211 18.11 6.47 -4.46
CA ALA A 211 19.46 7.02 -4.60
C ALA A 211 19.67 8.32 -3.79
N GLY A 212 18.66 8.81 -3.07
CA GLY A 212 18.70 10.06 -2.31
C GLY A 212 18.43 11.31 -3.14
N GLY A 213 17.90 11.14 -4.34
CA GLY A 213 17.36 12.21 -5.16
C GLY A 213 15.90 12.53 -4.84
N GLY A 214 15.28 13.32 -5.67
CA GLY A 214 13.85 13.67 -5.59
C GLY A 214 13.62 15.17 -5.41
N SER A 215 12.32 15.53 -5.38
CA SER A 215 11.86 16.88 -5.05
C SER A 215 11.65 17.01 -3.53
N PRO A 216 11.36 18.22 -3.01
CA PRO A 216 10.96 18.42 -1.61
C PRO A 216 9.66 17.70 -1.21
N ALA A 217 8.87 17.23 -2.21
CA ALA A 217 7.63 16.47 -2.00
C ALA A 217 7.90 14.97 -1.85
#